data_bf758b88874cf6d79b19c16e093a275e
#
_entry.id   bf758b88874cf6d79b19c16e093a275e
#
_cell.length_a   1.000
_cell.length_b   1.000
_cell.length_c   1.000
_cell.angle_alpha   90.00
_cell.angle_beta   90.00
_cell.angle_gamma   90.00
#
_symmetry.space_group_name_H-M   'P 1'
#
loop_
_entity.id
_entity.type
_entity.pdbx_description
1 polymer ?
#
loop_
_entity_poly.entity_id
_entity_poly.type
_entity_poly.pdbx_seq_one_letter_code
_entity_poly.pdbx_strand_id
1 'polypeptide(L)'
;MTQIAQLPTPKTDRVLILRIELKWITPTIWRQVAVPESITLGNLHQVIQATMGWTDTHLHEFEIAGDSYGVSDSSTGWKPPIVAEKHTTLISALRGNRTFRYVYDFRDGWEHLIRLEKIIPADVCPQLPYCIDGANARPPEDIGGMLGYDEFLTALHDAGHPEHESVLEWFGDNDFDPTTFDCVRINRSLKQIRLQC
;
A
#
# COMPACT_ATOMS: atom_id res chain seq x y z
N MET A 1 51.90 16.46 14.48
CA MET A 1 50.76 15.57 14.74
C MET A 1 49.72 15.81 13.68
N THR A 2 49.65 14.95 12.69
CA THR A 2 48.77 15.09 11.53
C THR A 2 47.38 14.50 11.91
N GLN A 3 46.36 15.35 12.00
CA GLN A 3 44.98 14.90 12.16
C GLN A 3 44.55 14.17 10.90
N ILE A 4 44.33 12.87 11.03
CA ILE A 4 43.70 12.06 10.00
C ILE A 4 42.22 12.48 9.99
N ALA A 5 41.81 13.19 8.96
CA ALA A 5 40.41 13.49 8.70
C ALA A 5 39.68 12.16 8.50
N GLN A 6 38.78 11.83 9.41
CA GLN A 6 37.85 10.71 9.23
C GLN A 6 36.98 11.02 8.02
N LEU A 7 37.15 10.26 6.94
CA LEU A 7 36.23 10.25 5.82
C LEU A 7 34.83 9.91 6.35
N PRO A 8 33.79 10.65 5.95
CA PRO A 8 32.44 10.29 6.33
C PRO A 8 32.17 8.87 5.82
N THR A 9 31.78 7.98 6.73
CA THR A 9 31.29 6.66 6.36
C THR A 9 30.15 6.86 5.37
N PRO A 10 30.19 6.24 4.18
CA PRO A 10 29.10 6.35 3.22
C PRO A 10 27.84 5.85 3.93
N LYS A 11 26.78 6.68 3.99
CA LYS A 11 25.44 6.22 4.32
C LYS A 11 25.14 5.13 3.30
N THR A 12 25.21 3.89 3.71
CA THR A 12 24.75 2.77 2.88
C THR A 12 23.25 2.88 2.86
N ASP A 13 22.74 3.60 1.85
CA ASP A 13 21.31 3.64 1.62
C ASP A 13 20.85 2.21 1.43
N ARG A 14 19.84 1.81 2.19
CA ARG A 14 19.25 0.47 2.13
C ARG A 14 17.88 0.55 1.51
N VAL A 15 17.43 -0.56 0.97
CA VAL A 15 16.12 -0.74 0.35
C VAL A 15 15.36 -1.78 1.15
N LEU A 16 14.12 -1.47 1.48
CA LEU A 16 13.18 -2.37 2.10
C LEU A 16 12.35 -3.05 1.03
N ILE A 17 12.29 -4.38 1.07
CA ILE A 17 11.38 -5.17 0.25
C ILE A 17 10.17 -5.50 1.10
N LEU A 18 9.03 -4.97 0.72
CA LEU A 18 7.76 -5.14 1.41
C LEU A 18 6.82 -6.02 0.58
N ARG A 19 6.15 -6.95 1.23
CA ARG A 19 4.99 -7.65 0.68
C ARG A 19 3.72 -7.06 1.28
N ILE A 20 2.81 -6.63 0.43
CA ILE A 20 1.51 -6.02 0.75
C ILE A 20 0.45 -7.00 0.30
N GLU A 21 -0.34 -7.53 1.22
CA GLU A 21 -1.42 -8.49 0.95
C GLU A 21 -2.75 -7.92 1.38
N LEU A 22 -3.71 -7.83 0.46
CA LEU A 22 -5.09 -7.51 0.81
C LEU A 22 -5.73 -8.73 1.48
N LYS A 23 -6.28 -8.52 2.66
CA LYS A 23 -6.85 -9.58 3.49
C LYS A 23 -8.25 -9.98 3.04
N TRP A 24 -8.59 -11.21 3.35
CA TRP A 24 -9.94 -11.77 3.22
C TRP A 24 -10.44 -11.93 1.78
N ILE A 25 -9.58 -11.74 0.77
CA ILE A 25 -9.88 -11.92 -0.65
C ILE A 25 -9.20 -13.20 -1.16
N THR A 26 -9.93 -13.97 -1.95
CA THR A 26 -9.42 -15.19 -2.60
C THR A 26 -9.79 -15.15 -4.09
N PRO A 27 -8.82 -15.32 -5.01
CA PRO A 27 -7.37 -15.50 -4.77
C PRO A 27 -6.73 -14.22 -4.21
N THR A 28 -5.65 -14.40 -3.43
CA THR A 28 -4.99 -13.29 -2.72
C THR A 28 -4.49 -12.21 -3.68
N ILE A 29 -4.89 -10.98 -3.42
CA ILE A 29 -4.37 -9.79 -4.10
C ILE A 29 -3.15 -9.30 -3.34
N TRP A 30 -1.99 -9.25 -4.01
CA TRP A 30 -0.75 -8.86 -3.34
C TRP A 30 0.21 -8.11 -4.25
N ARG A 31 1.11 -7.34 -3.65
CA ARG A 31 2.21 -6.62 -4.32
C ARG A 31 3.49 -6.80 -3.52
N GLN A 32 4.61 -6.93 -4.23
CA GLN A 32 5.94 -6.86 -3.65
C GLN A 32 6.62 -5.59 -4.15
N VAL A 33 7.00 -4.72 -3.22
CA VAL A 33 7.54 -3.40 -3.55
C VAL A 33 8.89 -3.16 -2.90
N ALA A 34 9.77 -2.47 -3.62
CA ALA A 34 11.02 -1.93 -3.12
C ALA A 34 10.83 -0.45 -2.77
N VAL A 35 11.18 -0.06 -1.54
CA VAL A 35 11.11 1.33 -1.07
C VAL A 35 12.40 1.71 -0.35
N PRO A 36 12.80 3.00 -0.32
CA PRO A 36 13.98 3.41 0.43
C PRO A 36 13.78 3.18 1.94
N GLU A 37 14.84 2.85 2.67
CA GLU A 37 14.79 2.68 4.13
C GLU A 37 14.30 3.94 4.86
N SER A 38 14.57 5.10 4.30
CA SER A 38 14.14 6.39 4.83
C SER A 38 12.67 6.71 4.59
N ILE A 39 11.90 5.82 3.96
CA ILE A 39 10.49 6.08 3.63
C ILE A 39 9.68 6.42 4.88
N THR A 40 8.94 7.53 4.83
CA THR A 40 7.94 7.88 5.86
C THR A 40 6.65 7.10 5.65
N LEU A 41 5.83 6.98 6.68
CA LEU A 41 4.54 6.28 6.55
C LEU A 41 3.59 7.00 5.58
N GLY A 42 3.60 8.34 5.53
CA GLY A 42 2.82 9.09 4.54
C GLY A 42 3.28 8.82 3.10
N ASN A 43 4.59 8.71 2.85
CA ASN A 43 5.10 8.29 1.55
C ASN A 43 4.77 6.82 1.24
N LEU A 44 4.79 5.95 2.26
CA LEU A 44 4.41 4.55 2.09
C LEU A 44 2.93 4.41 1.73
N HIS A 45 2.06 5.21 2.33
CA HIS A 45 0.65 5.29 1.93
C HIS A 45 0.51 5.60 0.43
N GLN A 46 1.22 6.62 -0.08
CA GLN A 46 1.20 6.95 -1.52
C GLN A 46 1.69 5.77 -2.40
N VAL A 47 2.71 5.03 -1.94
CA VAL A 47 3.19 3.82 -2.63
C VAL A 47 2.10 2.74 -2.64
N ILE A 48 1.41 2.50 -1.51
CA ILE A 48 0.33 1.51 -1.44
C ILE A 48 -0.80 1.90 -2.39
N GLN A 49 -1.25 3.16 -2.36
CA GLN A 49 -2.29 3.67 -3.25
C GLN A 49 -1.93 3.44 -4.73
N ALA A 50 -0.73 3.82 -5.13
CA ALA A 50 -0.28 3.66 -6.51
C ALA A 50 -0.13 2.19 -6.93
N THR A 51 0.30 1.30 -6.03
CA THR A 51 0.47 -0.12 -6.34
C THR A 51 -0.85 -0.89 -6.38
N MET A 52 -1.83 -0.47 -5.60
CA MET A 52 -3.19 -0.98 -5.66
C MET A 52 -3.97 -0.32 -6.82
N GLY A 53 -3.62 0.92 -7.19
CA GLY A 53 -4.32 1.69 -8.22
C GLY A 53 -5.58 2.38 -7.67
N TRP A 54 -5.58 2.69 -6.38
CA TRP A 54 -6.59 3.52 -5.73
C TRP A 54 -6.26 5.01 -5.87
N THR A 55 -7.22 5.87 -5.53
CA THR A 55 -7.19 7.31 -5.84
C THR A 55 -7.03 8.21 -4.61
N ASP A 56 -6.78 7.62 -3.43
CA ASP A 56 -6.56 8.35 -2.17
C ASP A 56 -7.75 9.26 -1.80
N THR A 57 -8.97 8.77 -1.98
CA THR A 57 -10.21 9.51 -1.70
C THR A 57 -10.76 9.26 -0.30
N HIS A 58 -10.22 8.29 0.43
CA HIS A 58 -10.69 7.86 1.74
C HIS A 58 -9.60 7.96 2.81
N LEU A 59 -10.01 7.90 4.07
CA LEU A 59 -9.10 7.87 5.22
C LEU A 59 -8.39 6.52 5.33
N HIS A 60 -7.23 6.56 5.96
CA HIS A 60 -6.41 5.37 6.20
C HIS A 60 -5.74 5.40 7.58
N GLU A 61 -5.25 4.25 8.01
CA GLU A 61 -4.52 4.09 9.26
C GLU A 61 -3.48 2.97 9.14
N PHE A 62 -2.31 3.19 9.73
CA PHE A 62 -1.34 2.13 10.00
C PHE A 62 -1.41 1.73 11.47
N GLU A 63 -1.44 0.45 11.74
CA GLU A 63 -1.22 -0.14 13.07
C GLU A 63 0.13 -0.84 13.10
N ILE A 64 1.09 -0.28 13.83
CA ILE A 64 2.47 -0.77 13.89
C ILE A 64 2.94 -0.82 15.32
N ALA A 65 3.39 -1.98 15.80
CA ALA A 65 3.94 -2.16 17.13
C ALA A 65 3.01 -1.67 18.28
N GLY A 66 1.70 -1.71 18.07
CA GLY A 66 0.67 -1.29 19.03
C GLY A 66 0.30 0.19 18.98
N ASP A 67 0.92 0.98 18.11
CA ASP A 67 0.58 2.37 17.88
C ASP A 67 -0.19 2.55 16.57
N SER A 68 -1.07 3.56 16.51
CA SER A 68 -1.79 4.00 15.32
C SER A 68 -1.11 5.21 14.69
N TYR A 69 -0.94 5.18 13.36
CA TYR A 69 -0.36 6.27 12.58
C TYR A 69 -1.30 6.64 11.43
N GLY A 70 -1.41 7.93 11.15
CA GLY A 70 -2.27 8.44 10.08
C GLY A 70 -2.26 9.96 10.02
N VAL A 71 -3.26 10.51 9.34
CA VAL A 71 -3.50 11.95 9.35
C VAL A 71 -4.03 12.34 10.71
N SER A 72 -3.26 13.11 11.47
CA SER A 72 -3.64 13.58 12.80
C SER A 72 -4.82 14.55 12.69
N ASP A 73 -6.01 14.11 13.08
CA ASP A 73 -7.15 14.98 13.32
C ASP A 73 -7.32 15.19 14.82
N SER A 74 -7.03 16.40 15.28
CA SER A 74 -7.15 16.81 16.69
C SER A 74 -8.59 16.90 17.19
N SER A 75 -9.59 16.61 16.37
CA SER A 75 -11.02 16.79 16.69
C SER A 75 -11.71 15.56 17.28
N THR A 76 -11.11 14.37 17.24
CA THR A 76 -11.74 13.12 17.70
C THR A 76 -11.23 12.64 19.04
N GLY A 77 -11.79 13.14 20.12
CA GLY A 77 -11.39 12.89 21.52
C GLY A 77 -11.63 11.48 22.07
N TRP A 78 -11.69 10.42 21.24
CA TRP A 78 -12.07 9.06 21.69
C TRP A 78 -11.18 7.90 21.22
N LYS A 79 -10.07 8.17 20.51
CA LYS A 79 -9.08 7.15 20.13
C LYS A 79 -7.75 7.45 20.82
N PRO A 80 -6.88 6.43 21.02
CA PRO A 80 -5.49 6.71 21.36
C PRO A 80 -4.93 7.71 20.35
N PRO A 81 -4.03 8.61 20.77
CA PRO A 81 -3.53 9.67 19.91
C PRO A 81 -2.89 9.06 18.66
N ILE A 82 -3.40 9.45 17.49
CA ILE A 82 -2.82 9.05 16.20
C ILE A 82 -1.49 9.79 16.05
N VAL A 83 -0.43 9.04 15.82
CA VAL A 83 0.90 9.59 15.55
C VAL A 83 0.97 10.09 14.11
N ALA A 84 1.51 11.28 13.89
CA ALA A 84 1.62 11.86 12.56
C ALA A 84 2.52 11.01 11.65
N GLU A 85 1.96 10.45 10.61
CA GLU A 85 2.64 9.57 9.64
C GLU A 85 3.67 10.31 8.77
N LYS A 86 3.44 11.60 8.51
CA LYS A 86 4.26 12.41 7.60
C LYS A 86 5.74 12.47 7.98
N HIS A 87 6.04 12.42 9.27
CA HIS A 87 7.41 12.55 9.79
C HIS A 87 7.95 11.27 10.44
N THR A 88 7.16 10.20 10.43
CA THR A 88 7.54 8.91 11.02
C THR A 88 8.04 7.97 9.94
N THR A 89 9.31 7.52 10.03
CA THR A 89 9.82 6.53 9.09
C THR A 89 9.29 5.13 9.42
N LEU A 90 9.11 4.29 8.40
CA LEU A 90 8.67 2.91 8.60
C LEU A 90 9.59 2.15 9.56
N ILE A 91 10.90 2.26 9.39
CA ILE A 91 11.88 1.58 10.25
C ILE A 91 11.76 2.00 11.71
N SER A 92 11.53 3.29 11.99
CA SER A 92 11.35 3.76 13.37
C SER A 92 10.03 3.24 13.97
N ALA A 93 8.96 3.20 13.19
CA ALA A 93 7.66 2.69 13.65
C ALA A 93 7.67 1.19 13.92
N LEU A 94 8.39 0.41 13.10
CA LEU A 94 8.47 -1.05 13.23
C LEU A 94 9.07 -1.51 14.57
N ARG A 95 9.98 -0.78 15.19
CA ARG A 95 10.63 -1.14 16.47
C ARG A 95 11.13 -2.58 16.50
N GLY A 96 11.65 -3.07 15.37
CA GLY A 96 12.12 -4.45 15.19
C GLY A 96 11.07 -5.46 14.76
N ASN A 97 9.79 -5.12 14.73
CA ASN A 97 8.76 -5.95 14.12
C ASN A 97 8.96 -6.02 12.60
N ARG A 98 8.40 -7.05 12.00
CA ARG A 98 8.48 -7.23 10.54
C ARG A 98 7.13 -7.22 9.85
N THR A 99 6.04 -7.18 10.62
CA THR A 99 4.67 -7.19 10.10
C THR A 99 3.88 -6.08 10.74
N PHE A 100 2.97 -5.50 9.98
CA PHE A 100 2.06 -4.48 10.45
C PHE A 100 0.79 -4.48 9.58
N ARG A 101 -0.21 -3.78 10.07
CA ARG A 101 -1.51 -3.64 9.42
C ARG A 101 -1.63 -2.25 8.82
N TYR A 102 -2.28 -2.17 7.66
CA TYR A 102 -2.71 -0.92 7.03
C TYR A 102 -4.18 -1.08 6.63
N VAL A 103 -5.01 -0.11 6.95
CA VAL A 103 -6.43 -0.07 6.58
C VAL A 103 -6.66 1.16 5.71
N TYR A 104 -7.30 0.98 4.59
CA TYR A 104 -7.75 2.03 3.70
C TYR A 104 -9.27 1.97 3.59
N ASP A 105 -9.91 3.11 3.56
CA ASP A 105 -11.35 3.28 3.58
C ASP A 105 -12.03 2.59 4.76
N PHE A 106 -12.29 3.32 5.84
CA PHE A 106 -12.90 2.75 7.05
C PHE A 106 -14.33 2.26 6.87
N ARG A 107 -15.00 2.62 5.79
CA ARG A 107 -16.32 2.15 5.44
C ARG A 107 -16.24 0.79 4.73
N ASP A 108 -15.42 0.66 3.72
CA ASP A 108 -15.19 -0.59 2.98
C ASP A 108 -14.23 -1.54 3.73
N GLY A 109 -13.37 -1.00 4.58
CA GLY A 109 -12.52 -1.78 5.48
C GLY A 109 -11.41 -2.55 4.77
N TRP A 110 -10.75 -1.96 3.76
CA TRP A 110 -9.66 -2.61 3.03
C TRP A 110 -8.44 -2.82 3.91
N GLU A 111 -8.39 -3.95 4.58
CA GLU A 111 -7.30 -4.35 5.47
C GLU A 111 -6.17 -5.01 4.70
N HIS A 112 -4.93 -4.53 4.94
CA HIS A 112 -3.72 -5.10 4.37
C HIS A 112 -2.80 -5.61 5.47
N LEU A 113 -2.26 -6.80 5.27
CA LEU A 113 -1.10 -7.28 6.01
C LEU A 113 0.16 -6.91 5.22
N ILE A 114 1.03 -6.13 5.84
CA ILE A 114 2.29 -5.74 5.22
C ILE A 114 3.45 -6.40 5.97
N ARG A 115 4.37 -6.99 5.22
CA ARG A 115 5.53 -7.69 5.77
C ARG A 115 6.81 -7.15 5.17
N LEU A 116 7.75 -6.76 6.02
CA LEU A 116 9.15 -6.50 5.65
C LEU A 116 9.85 -7.85 5.40
N GLU A 117 10.02 -8.22 4.13
CA GLU A 117 10.64 -9.49 3.76
C GLU A 117 12.17 -9.44 3.82
N LYS A 118 12.75 -8.38 3.25
CA LYS A 118 14.21 -8.23 3.12
C LYS A 118 14.63 -6.77 3.28
N ILE A 119 15.89 -6.59 3.68
CA ILE A 119 16.60 -5.32 3.60
C ILE A 119 17.84 -5.59 2.74
N ILE A 120 18.01 -4.85 1.67
CA ILE A 120 19.08 -5.04 0.69
C ILE A 120 19.85 -3.73 0.47
N PRO A 121 21.09 -3.76 -0.07
CA PRO A 121 21.80 -2.56 -0.48
C PRO A 121 21.08 -1.80 -1.60
N ALA A 122 21.22 -0.47 -1.63
CA ALA A 122 20.50 0.39 -2.59
C ALA A 122 20.99 0.25 -4.04
N ASP A 123 22.24 -0.16 -4.24
CA ASP A 123 22.84 -0.36 -5.56
C ASP A 123 22.15 -1.45 -6.39
N VAL A 124 21.39 -2.33 -5.73
CA VAL A 124 20.64 -3.42 -6.39
C VAL A 124 19.33 -2.91 -7.02
N CYS A 125 18.84 -1.73 -6.63
CA CYS A 125 17.56 -1.21 -7.09
C CYS A 125 17.69 0.26 -7.55
N PRO A 126 17.97 0.48 -8.84
CA PRO A 126 18.33 1.81 -9.37
C PRO A 126 17.17 2.81 -9.35
N GLN A 127 15.95 2.35 -9.18
CA GLN A 127 14.75 3.21 -9.11
C GLN A 127 13.90 2.83 -7.91
N LEU A 128 13.50 3.82 -7.12
CA LEU A 128 12.61 3.68 -5.97
C LEU A 128 11.56 4.81 -5.97
N PRO A 129 10.31 4.53 -5.57
CA PRO A 129 9.77 3.19 -5.28
C PRO A 129 9.61 2.34 -6.54
N TYR A 130 9.58 1.02 -6.39
CA TYR A 130 9.45 0.09 -7.51
C TYR A 130 8.62 -1.14 -7.14
N CYS A 131 7.65 -1.52 -7.96
CA CYS A 131 6.91 -2.78 -7.83
C CYS A 131 7.69 -3.89 -8.52
N ILE A 132 8.05 -4.92 -7.75
CA ILE A 132 8.86 -6.06 -8.20
C ILE A 132 7.95 -7.12 -8.82
N ASP A 133 6.85 -7.45 -8.11
CA ASP A 133 5.95 -8.53 -8.46
C ASP A 133 4.58 -8.35 -7.81
N GLY A 134 3.60 -9.14 -8.19
CA GLY A 134 2.26 -9.12 -7.64
C GLY A 134 1.32 -10.11 -8.32
N ALA A 135 0.10 -10.18 -7.84
CA ALA A 135 -0.96 -10.93 -8.47
C ALA A 135 -2.32 -10.32 -8.21
N ASN A 136 -3.22 -10.53 -9.15
CA ASN A 136 -4.64 -10.20 -9.13
C ASN A 136 -4.96 -8.70 -9.10
N ALA A 137 -6.07 -8.34 -9.70
CA ALA A 137 -6.58 -6.98 -9.74
C ALA A 137 -7.13 -6.57 -8.36
N ARG A 138 -6.99 -5.30 -8.04
CA ARG A 138 -7.59 -4.75 -6.83
C ARG A 138 -9.11 -4.58 -7.00
N PRO A 139 -9.90 -4.61 -5.92
CA PRO A 139 -11.31 -4.23 -5.98
C PRO A 139 -11.48 -2.77 -6.48
N PRO A 140 -12.54 -2.46 -7.20
CA PRO A 140 -12.90 -1.06 -7.49
C PRO A 140 -13.08 -0.23 -6.22
N GLU A 141 -12.94 1.09 -6.32
CA GLU A 141 -13.31 2.02 -5.23
C GLU A 141 -14.82 1.94 -4.96
N ASP A 142 -15.23 2.20 -3.73
CA ASP A 142 -16.63 2.30 -3.29
C ASP A 142 -17.50 1.05 -3.59
N ILE A 143 -16.89 -0.11 -3.71
CA ILE A 143 -17.59 -1.37 -4.05
C ILE A 143 -18.36 -1.97 -2.86
N GLY A 144 -18.22 -1.44 -1.64
CA GLY A 144 -18.86 -1.96 -0.44
C GLY A 144 -18.05 -3.02 0.30
N GLY A 145 -16.72 -2.93 0.23
CA GLY A 145 -15.80 -3.81 0.92
C GLY A 145 -15.75 -5.22 0.36
N MET A 146 -15.32 -6.17 1.18
CA MET A 146 -15.17 -7.57 0.77
C MET A 146 -16.47 -8.20 0.25
N LEU A 147 -17.59 -7.94 0.92
CA LEU A 147 -18.88 -8.53 0.53
C LEU A 147 -19.38 -7.94 -0.79
N GLY A 148 -19.28 -6.60 -0.95
CA GLY A 148 -19.65 -5.95 -2.21
C GLY A 148 -18.76 -6.38 -3.37
N TYR A 149 -17.48 -6.67 -3.11
CA TYR A 149 -16.58 -7.18 -4.15
C TYR A 149 -16.95 -8.62 -4.59
N ASP A 150 -17.33 -9.49 -3.66
CA ASP A 150 -17.78 -10.85 -3.98
C ASP A 150 -19.08 -10.84 -4.80
N GLU A 151 -20.04 -10.01 -4.41
CA GLU A 151 -21.28 -9.80 -5.14
C GLU A 151 -21.04 -9.18 -6.54
N PHE A 152 -20.15 -8.19 -6.63
CA PHE A 152 -19.71 -7.60 -7.90
C PHE A 152 -19.17 -8.65 -8.85
N LEU A 153 -18.23 -9.51 -8.38
CA LEU A 153 -17.66 -10.58 -9.21
C LEU A 153 -18.73 -11.59 -9.65
N THR A 154 -19.66 -11.94 -8.76
CA THR A 154 -20.75 -12.87 -9.06
C THR A 154 -21.66 -12.27 -10.13
N ALA A 155 -22.12 -11.03 -9.93
CA ALA A 155 -22.99 -10.34 -10.87
C ALA A 155 -22.31 -10.09 -12.23
N LEU A 156 -21.00 -9.79 -12.23
CA LEU A 156 -20.25 -9.55 -13.46
C LEU A 156 -20.16 -10.81 -14.35
N HIS A 157 -19.99 -11.99 -13.73
CA HIS A 157 -19.77 -13.24 -14.46
C HIS A 157 -21.05 -14.04 -14.77
N ASP A 158 -22.19 -13.69 -14.19
CA ASP A 158 -23.46 -14.34 -14.43
C ASP A 158 -24.47 -13.39 -15.10
N ALA A 159 -24.66 -13.56 -16.42
CA ALA A 159 -25.62 -12.78 -17.18
C ALA A 159 -27.09 -12.96 -16.72
N GLY A 160 -27.39 -14.00 -15.93
CA GLY A 160 -28.68 -14.23 -15.29
C GLY A 160 -28.85 -13.55 -13.94
N HIS A 161 -27.79 -12.95 -13.39
CA HIS A 161 -27.85 -12.28 -12.10
C HIS A 161 -28.71 -11.02 -12.14
N PRO A 162 -29.58 -10.77 -11.13
CA PRO A 162 -30.45 -9.60 -11.13
C PRO A 162 -29.71 -8.25 -11.27
N GLU A 163 -28.49 -8.17 -10.72
CA GLU A 163 -27.68 -6.96 -10.72
C GLU A 163 -26.68 -6.90 -11.89
N HIS A 164 -26.69 -7.87 -12.81
CA HIS A 164 -25.71 -7.92 -13.90
C HIS A 164 -25.63 -6.63 -14.71
N GLU A 165 -26.76 -6.16 -15.20
CA GLU A 165 -26.80 -4.95 -16.04
C GLU A 165 -26.43 -3.70 -15.24
N SER A 166 -26.85 -3.58 -13.98
CA SER A 166 -26.49 -2.43 -13.12
C SER A 166 -25.02 -2.41 -12.76
N VAL A 167 -24.40 -3.57 -12.56
CA VAL A 167 -22.95 -3.69 -12.35
C VAL A 167 -22.17 -3.27 -13.59
N LEU A 168 -22.60 -3.71 -14.79
CA LEU A 168 -21.97 -3.31 -16.03
C LEU A 168 -22.09 -1.81 -16.29
N GLU A 169 -23.27 -1.22 -16.03
CA GLU A 169 -23.49 0.21 -16.16
C GLU A 169 -22.63 1.01 -15.17
N TRP A 170 -22.57 0.58 -13.91
CA TRP A 170 -21.81 1.25 -12.86
C TRP A 170 -20.30 1.18 -13.11
N PHE A 171 -19.78 0.03 -13.51
CA PHE A 171 -18.35 -0.15 -13.74
C PHE A 171 -17.90 0.44 -15.09
N GLY A 172 -18.82 0.54 -16.07
CA GLY A 172 -18.58 1.15 -17.38
C GLY A 172 -17.70 0.33 -18.31
N ASP A 173 -17.35 -0.90 -17.96
CA ASP A 173 -16.51 -1.79 -18.75
C ASP A 173 -16.85 -3.26 -18.44
N ASN A 174 -16.98 -4.07 -19.49
CA ASN A 174 -17.28 -5.51 -19.35
C ASN A 174 -16.02 -6.34 -19.13
N ASP A 175 -14.83 -5.73 -19.15
CA ASP A 175 -13.55 -6.43 -19.22
C ASP A 175 -12.80 -6.43 -17.88
N PHE A 176 -13.47 -6.32 -16.72
CA PHE A 176 -12.80 -6.48 -15.44
C PHE A 176 -12.37 -7.93 -15.26
N ASP A 177 -11.07 -8.16 -15.35
CA ASP A 177 -10.46 -9.45 -15.07
C ASP A 177 -9.79 -9.41 -13.68
N PRO A 178 -10.36 -10.10 -12.67
CA PRO A 178 -9.82 -10.14 -11.31
C PRO A 178 -8.42 -10.78 -11.23
N THR A 179 -7.98 -11.49 -12.27
CA THR A 179 -6.66 -12.13 -12.31
C THR A 179 -5.56 -11.24 -12.89
N THR A 180 -5.93 -10.09 -13.43
CA THR A 180 -5.00 -9.16 -14.08
C THR A 180 -4.03 -8.54 -13.09
N PHE A 181 -2.74 -8.54 -13.46
CA PHE A 181 -1.69 -7.80 -12.78
C PHE A 181 -0.75 -7.14 -13.79
N ASP A 182 -0.75 -5.82 -13.85
CA ASP A 182 0.09 -5.03 -14.76
C ASP A 182 1.21 -4.31 -14.02
N CYS A 183 2.34 -4.98 -13.84
CA CYS A 183 3.53 -4.43 -13.19
C CYS A 183 4.08 -3.19 -13.93
N VAL A 184 3.95 -3.14 -15.25
CA VAL A 184 4.45 -2.00 -16.07
C VAL A 184 3.63 -0.75 -15.78
N ARG A 185 2.31 -0.88 -15.76
CA ARG A 185 1.39 0.21 -15.42
C ARG A 185 1.63 0.72 -14.01
N ILE A 186 1.75 -0.17 -13.03
CA ILE A 186 2.04 0.16 -11.63
C ILE A 186 3.36 0.95 -11.54
N ASN A 187 4.42 0.47 -12.16
CA ASN A 187 5.72 1.16 -12.11
C ASN A 187 5.71 2.51 -12.81
N ARG A 188 4.83 2.72 -13.80
CA ARG A 188 4.62 4.02 -14.41
C ARG A 188 3.98 5.01 -13.42
N SER A 189 3.01 4.56 -12.63
CA SER A 189 2.38 5.37 -11.56
C SER A 189 3.38 5.66 -10.44
N LEU A 190 4.16 4.69 -9.99
CA LEU A 190 5.17 4.86 -8.96
C LEU A 190 6.25 5.90 -9.33
N LYS A 191 6.60 6.01 -10.61
CA LYS A 191 7.55 7.04 -11.10
C LYS A 191 7.09 8.49 -10.89
N GLN A 192 5.78 8.70 -10.72
CA GLN A 192 5.20 10.03 -10.50
C GLN A 192 5.22 10.44 -9.03
N ILE A 193 5.45 9.50 -8.11
CA ILE A 193 5.50 9.77 -6.68
C ILE A 193 6.80 10.50 -6.36
N ARG A 194 6.68 11.68 -5.75
CA ARG A 194 7.80 12.42 -5.20
C ARG A 194 7.91 12.10 -3.72
N LEU A 195 8.83 11.21 -3.37
CA LEU A 195 9.11 10.92 -1.96
C LEU A 195 9.65 12.20 -1.30
N GLN A 196 8.88 12.76 -0.36
CA GLN A 196 9.30 13.91 0.42
C GLN A 196 10.28 13.43 1.50
N CYS A 197 11.45 14.07 1.57
CA CYS A 197 12.46 13.83 2.62
C CYS A 197 12.06 14.53 3.93
#